data_9d973a0b742d719c0a22489943081fdc
#
_entry.id   9d973a0b742d719c0a22489943081fdc
#
_cell.length_a   1.000
_cell.length_b   1.000
_cell.length_c   1.000
_cell.angle_alpha   90.00
_cell.angle_beta   90.00
_cell.angle_gamma   90.00
#
_symmetry.space_group_name_H-M   'P 1'
#
loop_
_entity.id
_entity.type
_entity.pdbx_description
1 polymer ?
#
loop_
_entity_poly.entity_id
_entity_poly.type
_entity_poly.pdbx_seq_one_letter_code
_entity_poly.pdbx_strand_id
1 'polypeptide(L)'
;MKRQLLGVAAFMLALSAHAQDNPLWMRYCAISPDGTSIAFTYKGDIYTVPVNGGKAAQITTNAAHDTHPVWSPDGKQIAFASDRMGSMDIFVVDREGGIPKRLTTHSGNETPVAFKDADHILFLANVMPSAEDAQFPSGQFQQVYEVSTTGDRPVMFSSMPMEDISINKTGNALLYHDKKGYEDPWRKHHTSSITRDIWLCSLDGKRSYRKLTSLNGEDRTPVWASDGKSFYYLSEEKGSFNVFKRALDGTTSTQLTHHTKHPVRFLTAADNGTLCYGYDGEIYTMKEGTEPRKVQISILTDKNDKDLIRQIRRNGVTEIALSP
;
A
#
# COMPACT_ATOMS: atom_id res chain seq x y z
N MET A 1 62.19 -41.26 -25.45
CA MET A 1 61.23 -40.20 -25.90
C MET A 1 59.89 -40.47 -25.23
N LYS A 2 59.60 -39.75 -24.13
CA LYS A 2 58.29 -39.83 -23.43
C LYS A 2 57.51 -38.58 -23.80
N ARG A 3 56.37 -38.78 -24.49
CA ARG A 3 55.41 -37.74 -24.75
C ARG A 3 54.52 -37.57 -23.51
N GLN A 4 54.61 -36.43 -22.87
CA GLN A 4 53.67 -36.02 -21.84
C GLN A 4 52.42 -35.41 -22.53
N LEU A 5 51.26 -36.03 -22.33
CA LEU A 5 49.99 -35.46 -22.65
C LEU A 5 49.58 -34.55 -21.46
N LEU A 6 49.58 -33.24 -21.67
CA LEU A 6 48.92 -32.30 -20.79
C LEU A 6 47.42 -32.36 -21.08
N GLY A 7 46.67 -32.89 -20.17
CA GLY A 7 45.21 -32.79 -20.15
C GLY A 7 44.79 -31.43 -19.61
N VAL A 8 44.30 -30.56 -20.49
CA VAL A 8 43.65 -29.31 -20.08
C VAL A 8 42.24 -29.67 -19.64
N ALA A 9 42.00 -29.71 -18.33
CA ALA A 9 40.68 -29.79 -17.75
C ALA A 9 40.02 -28.41 -17.88
N ALA A 10 39.20 -28.22 -18.90
CA ALA A 10 38.33 -27.05 -19.03
C ALA A 10 37.23 -27.18 -17.96
N PHE A 11 37.38 -26.48 -16.86
CA PHE A 11 36.31 -26.27 -15.88
C PHE A 11 35.25 -25.33 -16.53
N MET A 12 34.22 -25.91 -17.17
CA MET A 12 33.03 -25.15 -17.56
C MET A 12 32.30 -24.80 -16.26
N LEU A 13 32.52 -23.60 -15.76
CA LEU A 13 31.59 -22.91 -14.88
C LEU A 13 30.31 -22.68 -15.70
N ALA A 14 29.35 -23.57 -15.56
CA ALA A 14 27.99 -23.29 -15.95
C ALA A 14 27.47 -22.19 -15.02
N LEU A 15 27.64 -20.95 -15.44
CA LEU A 15 26.84 -19.84 -14.96
C LEU A 15 25.39 -20.16 -15.37
N SER A 16 24.66 -20.80 -14.48
CA SER A 16 23.20 -20.83 -14.55
C SER A 16 22.76 -19.36 -14.44
N ALA A 17 22.60 -18.72 -15.60
CA ALA A 17 21.85 -17.49 -15.70
C ALA A 17 20.41 -17.83 -15.26
N HIS A 18 20.14 -17.76 -13.97
CA HIS A 18 18.80 -17.61 -13.51
C HIS A 18 18.33 -16.29 -14.10
N ALA A 19 17.43 -16.36 -15.07
CA ALA A 19 16.70 -15.20 -15.51
C ALA A 19 16.13 -14.59 -14.23
N GLN A 20 16.66 -13.43 -13.85
CA GLN A 20 16.19 -12.69 -12.71
C GLN A 20 14.80 -12.22 -13.15
N ASP A 21 13.76 -12.92 -12.69
CA ASP A 21 12.38 -12.45 -12.82
C ASP A 21 12.34 -11.12 -12.09
N ASN A 22 12.35 -10.02 -12.84
CA ASN A 22 12.06 -8.70 -12.33
C ASN A 22 10.53 -8.54 -12.36
N PRO A 23 9.82 -8.90 -11.29
CA PRO A 23 8.37 -8.78 -11.27
C PRO A 23 8.01 -7.29 -11.36
N LEU A 24 7.19 -6.95 -12.36
CA LEU A 24 6.62 -5.62 -12.50
C LEU A 24 5.19 -5.62 -11.95
N TRP A 25 4.68 -4.42 -11.65
CA TRP A 25 3.32 -4.22 -11.13
C TRP A 25 3.12 -4.71 -9.70
N MET A 26 4.18 -4.69 -8.89
CA MET A 26 4.06 -4.79 -7.44
C MET A 26 3.34 -3.54 -6.91
N ARG A 27 2.30 -3.74 -6.11
CA ARG A 27 1.41 -2.66 -5.65
C ARG A 27 1.24 -2.69 -4.14
N TYR A 28 0.79 -1.56 -3.58
CA TYR A 28 0.43 -1.42 -2.17
C TYR A 28 1.55 -1.89 -1.24
N CYS A 29 2.78 -1.47 -1.56
CA CYS A 29 3.92 -1.81 -0.71
C CYS A 29 3.81 -1.12 0.66
N ALA A 30 4.02 -1.89 1.71
CA ALA A 30 3.98 -1.45 3.09
C ALA A 30 5.22 -1.97 3.83
N ILE A 31 6.05 -1.06 4.36
CA ILE A 31 7.20 -1.44 5.17
C ILE A 31 6.74 -1.78 6.60
N SER A 32 7.33 -2.82 7.19
CA SER A 32 7.05 -3.19 8.58
C SER A 32 7.53 -2.10 9.56
N PRO A 33 6.91 -1.95 10.75
CA PRO A 33 7.29 -0.92 11.72
C PRO A 33 8.77 -0.96 12.10
N ASP A 34 9.36 -2.15 12.22
CA ASP A 34 10.79 -2.34 12.51
C ASP A 34 11.72 -2.01 11.31
N GLY A 35 11.16 -1.82 10.12
CA GLY A 35 11.87 -1.51 8.89
C GLY A 35 12.66 -2.68 8.31
N THR A 36 12.33 -3.93 8.67
CA THR A 36 13.07 -5.13 8.22
C THR A 36 12.44 -5.83 7.03
N SER A 37 11.12 -5.68 6.83
CA SER A 37 10.34 -6.39 5.82
C SER A 37 9.40 -5.44 5.07
N ILE A 38 9.06 -5.80 3.84
CA ILE A 38 8.08 -5.09 3.01
C ILE A 38 7.02 -6.10 2.60
N ALA A 39 5.75 -5.80 2.91
CA ALA A 39 4.60 -6.51 2.36
C ALA A 39 4.12 -5.81 1.09
N PHE A 40 3.61 -6.55 0.11
CA PHE A 40 3.10 -5.99 -1.13
C PHE A 40 2.12 -6.94 -1.81
N THR A 41 1.29 -6.41 -2.70
CA THR A 41 0.40 -7.19 -3.55
C THR A 41 1.06 -7.48 -4.90
N TYR A 42 1.04 -8.74 -5.33
CA TYR A 42 1.46 -9.15 -6.65
C TYR A 42 0.58 -10.26 -7.19
N LYS A 43 0.01 -10.06 -8.40
CA LYS A 43 -0.90 -11.02 -9.08
C LYS A 43 -2.05 -11.54 -8.19
N GLY A 44 -2.57 -10.69 -7.30
CA GLY A 44 -3.71 -11.02 -6.44
C GLY A 44 -3.36 -11.76 -5.15
N ASP A 45 -2.09 -11.88 -4.80
CA ASP A 45 -1.65 -12.44 -3.53
C ASP A 45 -0.78 -11.42 -2.74
N ILE A 46 -0.72 -11.61 -1.43
CA ILE A 46 0.17 -10.87 -0.55
C ILE A 46 1.52 -11.60 -0.45
N TYR A 47 2.58 -10.84 -0.64
CA TYR A 47 3.97 -11.27 -0.49
C TYR A 47 4.69 -10.44 0.55
N THR A 48 5.73 -11.02 1.14
CA THR A 48 6.72 -10.28 1.95
C THR A 48 8.11 -10.48 1.40
N VAL A 49 8.98 -9.48 1.57
CA VAL A 49 10.39 -9.53 1.20
C VAL A 49 11.23 -8.77 2.22
N PRO A 50 12.47 -9.19 2.52
CA PRO A 50 13.38 -8.38 3.33
C PRO A 50 13.59 -6.98 2.71
N VAL A 51 13.74 -5.95 3.54
CA VAL A 51 13.95 -4.56 3.08
C VAL A 51 15.16 -4.40 2.17
N ASN A 52 16.15 -5.29 2.32
CA ASN A 52 17.35 -5.33 1.48
C ASN A 52 17.15 -6.06 0.14
N GLY A 53 15.96 -6.61 -0.08
CA GLY A 53 15.62 -7.42 -1.26
C GLY A 53 15.93 -8.90 -1.07
N GLY A 54 15.77 -9.66 -2.15
CA GLY A 54 15.97 -11.11 -2.19
C GLY A 54 14.72 -11.85 -2.63
N LYS A 55 14.57 -13.09 -2.18
CA LYS A 55 13.42 -13.93 -2.48
C LYS A 55 12.21 -13.50 -1.67
N ALA A 56 11.11 -13.19 -2.34
CA ALA A 56 9.83 -12.91 -1.70
C ALA A 56 9.15 -14.21 -1.24
N ALA A 57 8.56 -14.16 -0.05
CA ALA A 57 7.70 -15.21 0.47
C ALA A 57 6.23 -14.89 0.14
N GLN A 58 5.51 -15.86 -0.40
CA GLN A 58 4.08 -15.74 -0.64
C GLN A 58 3.33 -16.02 0.67
N ILE A 59 2.55 -15.05 1.13
CA ILE A 59 1.83 -15.11 2.41
C ILE A 59 0.43 -15.65 2.22
N THR A 60 -0.23 -15.30 1.11
CA THR A 60 -1.55 -15.82 0.75
C THR A 60 -1.48 -16.62 -0.54
N THR A 61 -2.28 -17.71 -0.62
CA THR A 61 -2.25 -18.66 -1.73
C THR A 61 -3.66 -19.02 -2.25
N ASN A 62 -4.68 -18.33 -1.78
CA ASN A 62 -6.06 -18.51 -2.23
C ASN A 62 -6.22 -17.99 -3.67
N ALA A 63 -7.14 -18.57 -4.44
CA ALA A 63 -7.44 -18.10 -5.80
C ALA A 63 -8.13 -16.72 -5.84
N ALA A 64 -8.50 -16.19 -4.69
CA ALA A 64 -9.09 -14.86 -4.54
C ALA A 64 -8.08 -13.74 -4.79
N HIS A 65 -8.61 -12.51 -4.90
CA HIS A 65 -7.79 -11.32 -5.01
C HIS A 65 -7.51 -10.72 -3.62
N ASP A 66 -6.28 -10.87 -3.14
CA ASP A 66 -5.81 -10.33 -1.88
C ASP A 66 -5.00 -9.04 -2.12
N THR A 67 -5.30 -7.97 -1.39
CA THR A 67 -4.74 -6.64 -1.67
C THR A 67 -4.67 -5.74 -0.44
N HIS A 68 -3.97 -4.59 -0.55
CA HIS A 68 -3.83 -3.56 0.50
C HIS A 68 -3.30 -4.11 1.83
N PRO A 69 -2.10 -4.72 1.85
CA PRO A 69 -1.51 -5.19 3.10
C PRO A 69 -1.16 -4.02 4.03
N VAL A 70 -1.51 -4.16 5.31
CA VAL A 70 -1.22 -3.21 6.39
C VAL A 70 -0.61 -3.97 7.57
N TRP A 71 0.52 -3.51 8.09
CA TRP A 71 1.19 -4.12 9.23
C TRP A 71 0.57 -3.73 10.57
N SER A 72 0.50 -4.70 11.50
CA SER A 72 0.24 -4.41 12.91
C SER A 72 1.40 -3.59 13.53
N PRO A 73 1.14 -2.79 14.58
CA PRO A 73 2.18 -1.96 15.20
C PRO A 73 3.40 -2.74 15.72
N ASP A 74 3.20 -4.00 16.12
CA ASP A 74 4.28 -4.89 16.57
C ASP A 74 4.95 -5.67 15.42
N GLY A 75 4.46 -5.49 14.18
CA GLY A 75 4.99 -6.15 12.98
C GLY A 75 4.77 -7.65 12.91
N LYS A 76 3.86 -8.22 13.71
CA LYS A 76 3.59 -9.66 13.73
C LYS A 76 2.46 -10.09 12.82
N GLN A 77 1.54 -9.19 12.50
CA GLN A 77 0.37 -9.49 11.69
C GLN A 77 0.28 -8.54 10.49
N ILE A 78 -0.41 -9.03 9.45
CA ILE A 78 -0.75 -8.27 8.24
C ILE A 78 -2.26 -8.33 8.07
N ALA A 79 -2.93 -7.17 8.08
CA ALA A 79 -4.31 -7.05 7.63
C ALA A 79 -4.34 -6.81 6.12
N PHE A 80 -5.34 -7.33 5.42
CA PHE A 80 -5.50 -7.17 3.99
C PHE A 80 -6.98 -7.31 3.58
N ALA A 81 -7.33 -6.83 2.40
CA ALA A 81 -8.65 -7.05 1.80
C ALA A 81 -8.62 -8.29 0.89
N SER A 82 -9.69 -9.08 0.90
CA SER A 82 -9.84 -10.29 0.07
C SER A 82 -11.27 -10.50 -0.38
N ASP A 83 -11.47 -10.86 -1.64
CA ASP A 83 -12.79 -11.18 -2.22
C ASP A 83 -13.16 -12.67 -2.14
N ARG A 84 -12.44 -13.46 -1.33
CA ARG A 84 -12.62 -14.92 -1.21
C ARG A 84 -14.01 -15.36 -0.76
N MET A 85 -14.81 -14.44 -0.24
CA MET A 85 -16.18 -14.67 0.20
C MET A 85 -17.23 -13.91 -0.65
N GLY A 86 -16.79 -13.35 -1.81
CA GLY A 86 -17.67 -12.71 -2.80
C GLY A 86 -17.54 -11.18 -2.87
N SER A 87 -17.31 -10.51 -1.73
CA SER A 87 -16.95 -9.09 -1.63
C SER A 87 -15.60 -8.93 -0.97
N MET A 88 -14.99 -7.75 -1.11
CA MET A 88 -13.76 -7.44 -0.38
C MET A 88 -14.05 -7.30 1.10
N ASP A 89 -13.61 -8.26 1.90
CA ASP A 89 -13.66 -8.26 3.36
C ASP A 89 -12.27 -8.07 3.96
N ILE A 90 -12.22 -7.67 5.24
CA ILE A 90 -10.97 -7.54 5.98
C ILE A 90 -10.57 -8.89 6.55
N PHE A 91 -9.34 -9.28 6.28
CA PHE A 91 -8.67 -10.45 6.83
C PHE A 91 -7.40 -10.05 7.58
N VAL A 92 -6.99 -10.88 8.51
CA VAL A 92 -5.70 -10.78 9.20
C VAL A 92 -4.97 -12.12 9.14
N VAL A 93 -3.65 -12.08 8.99
CA VAL A 93 -2.76 -13.25 8.94
C VAL A 93 -1.46 -12.93 9.67
N ASP A 94 -0.80 -13.95 10.21
CA ASP A 94 0.55 -13.78 10.77
C ASP A 94 1.56 -13.41 9.67
N ARG A 95 2.60 -12.67 10.05
CA ARG A 95 3.64 -12.21 9.10
C ARG A 95 4.33 -13.34 8.34
N GLU A 96 4.39 -14.52 8.93
CA GLU A 96 4.98 -15.74 8.34
C GLU A 96 3.97 -16.53 7.48
N GLY A 97 2.73 -16.04 7.36
CA GLY A 97 1.64 -16.73 6.68
C GLY A 97 0.82 -17.59 7.64
N GLY A 98 0.02 -18.48 7.07
CA GLY A 98 -0.88 -19.35 7.83
C GLY A 98 -2.32 -19.25 7.33
N ILE A 99 -3.29 -19.54 8.18
CA ILE A 99 -4.72 -19.47 7.84
C ILE A 99 -5.23 -18.06 8.15
N PRO A 100 -5.58 -17.24 7.13
CA PRO A 100 -6.13 -15.92 7.37
C PRO A 100 -7.47 -15.99 8.10
N LYS A 101 -7.63 -15.13 9.10
CA LYS A 101 -8.88 -14.95 9.84
C LYS A 101 -9.70 -13.83 9.20
N ARG A 102 -10.95 -14.11 8.84
CA ARG A 102 -11.91 -13.10 8.38
C ARG A 102 -12.42 -12.28 9.57
N LEU A 103 -12.40 -10.95 9.45
CA LEU A 103 -12.83 -10.04 10.51
C LEU A 103 -14.18 -9.38 10.22
N THR A 104 -14.49 -9.14 8.93
CA THR A 104 -15.73 -8.48 8.50
C THR A 104 -16.52 -9.41 7.58
N THR A 105 -17.84 -9.19 7.50
CA THR A 105 -18.76 -10.12 6.80
C THR A 105 -19.83 -9.41 6.00
N HIS A 106 -19.69 -8.10 5.76
CA HIS A 106 -20.67 -7.35 5.00
C HIS A 106 -20.54 -7.59 3.50
N SER A 107 -21.65 -7.45 2.75
CA SER A 107 -21.69 -7.65 1.29
C SER A 107 -21.09 -6.49 0.47
N GLY A 108 -20.72 -5.37 1.10
CA GLY A 108 -19.99 -4.26 0.46
C GLY A 108 -18.49 -4.49 0.49
N ASN A 109 -17.77 -3.71 -0.34
CA ASN A 109 -16.31 -3.78 -0.36
C ASN A 109 -15.71 -2.96 0.78
N GLU A 110 -14.72 -3.55 1.43
CA GLU A 110 -13.98 -3.01 2.57
C GLU A 110 -12.49 -3.04 2.29
N THR A 111 -11.77 -2.01 2.72
CA THR A 111 -10.32 -1.88 2.48
C THR A 111 -9.62 -1.44 3.76
N PRO A 112 -8.66 -2.22 4.31
CA PRO A 112 -7.92 -1.83 5.49
C PRO A 112 -7.02 -0.64 5.17
N VAL A 113 -6.88 0.30 6.12
CA VAL A 113 -6.03 1.49 5.93
C VAL A 113 -4.96 1.65 7.01
N ALA A 114 -5.24 1.24 8.25
CA ALA A 114 -4.27 1.28 9.33
C ALA A 114 -4.68 0.35 10.48
N PHE A 115 -3.73 -0.16 11.24
CA PHE A 115 -4.01 -0.57 12.61
C PHE A 115 -4.12 0.69 13.48
N LYS A 116 -5.20 0.82 14.22
CA LYS A 116 -5.37 1.90 15.20
C LYS A 116 -4.50 1.66 16.44
N ASP A 117 -4.45 0.42 16.85
CA ASP A 117 -3.65 -0.12 17.94
C ASP A 117 -3.39 -1.62 17.68
N ALA A 118 -2.91 -2.37 18.68
CA ALA A 118 -2.61 -3.79 18.51
C ALA A 118 -3.87 -4.64 18.22
N ASP A 119 -5.05 -4.18 18.67
CA ASP A 119 -6.27 -4.97 18.68
C ASP A 119 -7.34 -4.48 17.69
N HIS A 120 -7.14 -3.32 17.05
CA HIS A 120 -8.14 -2.72 16.19
C HIS A 120 -7.58 -2.26 14.85
N ILE A 121 -8.35 -2.51 13.79
CA ILE A 121 -8.05 -2.14 12.42
C ILE A 121 -9.06 -1.10 11.95
N LEU A 122 -8.56 0.00 11.36
CA LEU A 122 -9.37 0.96 10.62
C LEU A 122 -9.47 0.52 9.16
N PHE A 123 -10.67 0.63 8.62
CA PHE A 123 -10.94 0.29 7.23
C PHE A 123 -11.95 1.25 6.60
N LEU A 124 -11.93 1.35 5.29
CA LEU A 124 -12.87 2.13 4.49
C LEU A 124 -13.99 1.24 3.97
N ALA A 125 -15.22 1.72 4.06
CA ALA A 125 -16.38 1.08 3.49
C ALA A 125 -17.48 2.10 3.14
N ASN A 126 -18.31 1.75 2.16
CA ASN A 126 -19.52 2.51 1.83
C ASN A 126 -20.74 2.07 2.68
N VAL A 127 -20.52 1.15 3.59
CA VAL A 127 -21.54 0.53 4.40
C VAL A 127 -21.87 1.40 5.59
N MET A 128 -23.14 1.57 5.85
CA MET A 128 -23.65 2.30 6.99
C MET A 128 -24.30 1.32 7.97
N PRO A 129 -23.98 1.38 9.29
CA PRO A 129 -24.66 0.57 10.29
C PRO A 129 -26.17 0.90 10.38
N SER A 130 -26.54 2.15 10.10
CA SER A 130 -27.92 2.60 9.97
C SER A 130 -28.04 3.77 9.00
N ALA A 131 -29.26 4.03 8.49
CA ALA A 131 -29.52 5.18 7.63
C ALA A 131 -29.35 6.52 8.38
N GLU A 132 -29.49 6.52 9.69
CA GLU A 132 -29.33 7.71 10.54
C GLU A 132 -27.87 8.17 10.63
N ASP A 133 -26.92 7.26 10.43
CA ASP A 133 -25.49 7.55 10.40
C ASP A 133 -25.04 8.10 9.04
N ALA A 134 -25.92 8.10 8.03
CA ALA A 134 -25.62 8.55 6.68
C ALA A 134 -25.47 10.06 6.61
N GLN A 135 -24.24 10.55 6.42
CA GLN A 135 -23.96 11.98 6.24
C GLN A 135 -23.69 12.35 4.78
N PHE A 136 -23.39 11.37 3.94
CA PHE A 136 -23.09 11.54 2.54
C PHE A 136 -23.93 10.58 1.68
N PRO A 137 -24.19 10.91 0.41
CA PRO A 137 -24.84 10.00 -0.52
C PRO A 137 -24.10 8.68 -0.61
N SER A 138 -24.86 7.58 -0.56
CA SER A 138 -24.33 6.22 -0.68
C SER A 138 -23.49 6.07 -1.97
N GLY A 139 -22.35 5.42 -1.86
CA GLY A 139 -21.46 5.08 -2.98
C GLY A 139 -20.51 6.18 -3.46
N GLN A 140 -20.67 7.43 -3.03
CA GLN A 140 -19.77 8.52 -3.42
C GLN A 140 -18.56 8.65 -2.49
N PHE A 141 -18.77 8.51 -1.18
CA PHE A 141 -17.70 8.66 -0.18
C PHE A 141 -17.70 7.46 0.74
N GLN A 142 -16.53 6.89 0.93
CA GLN A 142 -16.31 5.88 1.94
C GLN A 142 -16.15 6.54 3.31
N GLN A 143 -16.58 5.82 4.33
CA GLN A 143 -16.44 6.20 5.72
C GLN A 143 -15.43 5.29 6.40
N VAL A 144 -14.91 5.74 7.53
CA VAL A 144 -13.93 4.97 8.29
C VAL A 144 -14.65 4.18 9.38
N TYR A 145 -14.44 2.89 9.37
CA TYR A 145 -14.91 1.94 10.37
C TYR A 145 -13.75 1.34 11.13
N GLU A 146 -14.06 0.79 12.28
CA GLU A 146 -13.13 0.08 13.15
C GLU A 146 -13.65 -1.32 13.40
N VAL A 147 -12.77 -2.33 13.35
CA VAL A 147 -13.05 -3.72 13.73
C VAL A 147 -11.94 -4.27 14.59
N SER A 148 -12.31 -5.12 15.56
CA SER A 148 -11.32 -5.84 16.38
C SER A 148 -10.60 -6.92 15.57
N THR A 149 -9.34 -7.18 15.86
CA THR A 149 -8.56 -8.33 15.33
C THR A 149 -9.14 -9.68 15.79
N THR A 150 -10.00 -9.69 16.82
CA THR A 150 -10.78 -10.86 17.23
C THR A 150 -12.05 -11.05 16.41
N GLY A 151 -12.48 -10.04 15.65
CA GLY A 151 -13.65 -10.09 14.77
C GLY A 151 -14.93 -9.85 15.54
N ASP A 152 -15.23 -8.60 15.84
CA ASP A 152 -16.49 -8.15 16.41
C ASP A 152 -17.32 -7.40 15.36
N ARG A 153 -18.49 -6.89 15.77
CA ARG A 153 -19.28 -6.02 14.92
C ARG A 153 -18.52 -4.73 14.63
N PRO A 154 -18.28 -4.36 13.36
CA PRO A 154 -17.65 -3.09 13.03
C PRO A 154 -18.43 -1.90 13.57
N VAL A 155 -17.72 -0.89 14.04
CA VAL A 155 -18.29 0.38 14.49
C VAL A 155 -17.76 1.54 13.65
N MET A 156 -18.58 2.56 13.44
CA MET A 156 -18.15 3.75 12.71
C MET A 156 -17.11 4.52 13.54
N PHE A 157 -15.91 4.67 12.98
CA PHE A 157 -14.86 5.50 13.56
C PHE A 157 -15.03 6.96 13.16
N SER A 158 -15.31 7.23 11.88
CA SER A 158 -15.52 8.59 11.36
C SER A 158 -16.44 8.57 10.15
N SER A 159 -17.42 9.49 10.14
CA SER A 159 -18.25 9.77 8.96
C SER A 159 -17.55 10.66 7.93
N MET A 160 -16.44 11.33 8.30
CA MET A 160 -15.70 12.14 7.35
C MET A 160 -14.95 11.24 6.36
N PRO A 161 -14.95 11.60 5.06
CA PRO A 161 -14.15 10.88 4.07
C PRO A 161 -12.65 11.13 4.31
N MET A 162 -11.99 10.14 4.87
CA MET A 162 -10.55 10.13 5.13
C MET A 162 -9.92 8.99 4.34
N GLU A 163 -8.91 9.27 3.54
CA GLU A 163 -8.16 8.25 2.81
C GLU A 163 -6.68 8.26 3.25
N ASP A 164 -5.96 7.14 3.06
CA ASP A 164 -4.54 6.97 3.42
C ASP A 164 -4.23 7.42 4.86
N ILE A 165 -4.94 6.84 5.83
CA ILE A 165 -4.80 7.18 7.24
C ILE A 165 -3.45 6.66 7.78
N SER A 166 -2.73 7.52 8.48
CA SER A 166 -1.51 7.18 9.21
C SER A 166 -1.64 7.63 10.67
N ILE A 167 -1.53 6.70 11.61
CA ILE A 167 -1.65 6.96 13.05
C ILE A 167 -0.26 7.16 13.64
N ASN A 168 -0.11 8.13 14.53
CA ASN A 168 1.16 8.34 15.20
C ASN A 168 1.43 7.24 16.25
N LYS A 169 2.68 7.12 16.65
CA LYS A 169 3.15 6.07 17.56
C LYS A 169 2.44 6.05 18.92
N THR A 170 1.94 7.19 19.38
CA THR A 170 1.21 7.30 20.66
C THR A 170 -0.28 7.02 20.52
N GLY A 171 -0.81 6.86 19.30
CA GLY A 171 -2.22 6.59 19.04
C GLY A 171 -3.16 7.79 19.30
N ASN A 172 -2.62 8.99 19.54
CA ASN A 172 -3.42 10.16 19.91
C ASN A 172 -3.67 11.15 18.77
N ALA A 173 -3.10 10.89 17.59
CA ALA A 173 -3.32 11.70 16.40
C ALA A 173 -3.19 10.85 15.13
N LEU A 174 -3.89 11.27 14.08
CA LEU A 174 -3.76 10.68 12.76
C LEU A 174 -3.60 11.76 11.69
N LEU A 175 -2.89 11.40 10.64
CA LEU A 175 -2.82 12.12 9.38
C LEU A 175 -3.70 11.41 8.35
N TYR A 176 -4.30 12.17 7.46
CA TYR A 176 -5.08 11.65 6.34
C TYR A 176 -5.09 12.65 5.20
N HIS A 177 -5.43 12.22 4.00
CA HIS A 177 -5.86 13.17 2.98
C HIS A 177 -7.39 13.15 2.86
N ASP A 178 -7.95 14.32 2.56
CA ASP A 178 -9.40 14.47 2.39
C ASP A 178 -9.86 13.95 1.01
N LYS A 179 -11.14 13.70 0.89
CA LYS A 179 -11.79 13.39 -0.38
C LYS A 179 -12.93 14.36 -0.61
N LYS A 180 -12.75 15.25 -1.56
CA LYS A 180 -13.73 16.30 -1.90
C LYS A 180 -14.65 15.90 -3.05
N GLY A 181 -14.26 14.89 -3.81
CA GLY A 181 -15.00 14.42 -4.98
C GLY A 181 -14.39 13.16 -5.57
N TYR A 182 -14.85 12.80 -6.77
CA TYR A 182 -14.28 11.68 -7.52
C TYR A 182 -13.09 12.14 -8.35
N GLU A 183 -11.91 11.63 -8.03
CA GLU A 183 -10.69 11.79 -8.79
C GLU A 183 -10.10 10.42 -9.11
N ASP A 184 -9.61 10.23 -10.32
CA ASP A 184 -8.91 9.01 -10.69
C ASP A 184 -7.56 8.92 -9.93
N PRO A 185 -7.39 7.95 -9.02
CA PRO A 185 -6.14 7.82 -8.25
C PRO A 185 -4.94 7.45 -9.13
N TRP A 186 -5.16 7.01 -10.37
CA TRP A 186 -4.11 6.58 -11.28
C TRP A 186 -3.62 7.68 -12.24
N ARG A 187 -4.25 8.84 -12.23
CA ARG A 187 -3.83 10.00 -13.04
C ARG A 187 -2.41 10.45 -12.69
N LYS A 188 -1.74 11.09 -13.64
CA LYS A 188 -0.38 11.61 -13.43
C LYS A 188 -0.35 12.97 -12.76
N HIS A 189 -1.14 13.90 -13.27
CA HIS A 189 -1.16 15.30 -12.83
C HIS A 189 -2.50 15.92 -13.20
N HIS A 190 -3.06 16.70 -12.28
CA HIS A 190 -4.30 17.44 -12.50
C HIS A 190 -4.47 18.53 -11.45
N THR A 191 -4.97 19.68 -11.84
CA THR A 191 -5.39 20.73 -10.94
C THR A 191 -6.90 20.88 -10.97
N SER A 192 -7.53 20.84 -9.81
CA SER A 192 -8.98 20.94 -9.68
C SER A 192 -9.34 21.37 -8.26
N SER A 193 -10.57 21.84 -8.08
CA SER A 193 -11.10 22.22 -6.77
C SER A 193 -11.33 21.02 -5.83
N ILE A 194 -11.27 19.80 -6.36
CA ILE A 194 -11.46 18.57 -5.60
C ILE A 194 -10.15 17.80 -5.36
N THR A 195 -8.98 18.38 -5.69
CA THR A 195 -7.68 17.82 -5.34
C THR A 195 -7.54 17.69 -3.83
N ARG A 196 -6.84 16.64 -3.40
CA ARG A 196 -6.70 16.25 -2.00
C ARG A 196 -5.70 17.15 -1.27
N ASP A 197 -5.95 17.37 0.01
CA ASP A 197 -5.05 18.04 0.93
C ASP A 197 -4.78 17.16 2.15
N ILE A 198 -3.64 17.38 2.80
CA ILE A 198 -3.28 16.68 4.03
C ILE A 198 -3.87 17.37 5.25
N TRP A 199 -4.42 16.57 6.15
CA TRP A 199 -5.02 17.01 7.40
C TRP A 199 -4.46 16.23 8.59
N LEU A 200 -4.44 16.89 9.74
CA LEU A 200 -4.19 16.30 11.05
C LEU A 200 -5.50 16.24 11.82
N CYS A 201 -5.80 15.07 12.39
CA CYS A 201 -6.89 14.89 13.35
C CYS A 201 -6.30 14.50 14.71
N SER A 202 -6.60 15.28 15.77
CA SER A 202 -6.33 14.87 17.15
C SER A 202 -7.38 13.87 17.59
N LEU A 203 -6.96 12.83 18.29
CA LEU A 203 -7.82 11.80 18.87
C LEU A 203 -7.99 11.97 20.39
N ASP A 204 -7.33 12.97 20.97
CA ASP A 204 -7.43 13.29 22.39
C ASP A 204 -8.78 13.99 22.70
N GLY A 205 -9.61 13.36 23.50
CA GLY A 205 -10.89 13.93 23.94
C GLY A 205 -11.82 14.28 22.78
N LYS A 206 -12.14 15.58 22.60
CA LYS A 206 -12.92 16.06 21.47
C LYS A 206 -12.03 16.18 20.25
N ARG A 207 -12.34 15.41 19.18
CA ARG A 207 -11.60 15.46 17.92
C ARG A 207 -11.49 16.89 17.38
N SER A 208 -10.29 17.27 17.00
CA SER A 208 -10.01 18.51 16.31
C SER A 208 -9.30 18.24 14.98
N TYR A 209 -9.57 19.08 13.99
CA TYR A 209 -9.07 18.91 12.63
C TYR A 209 -8.28 20.14 12.22
N ARG A 210 -7.09 19.94 11.67
CA ARG A 210 -6.23 21.00 11.17
C ARG A 210 -5.71 20.67 9.78
N LYS A 211 -5.97 21.52 8.81
CA LYS A 211 -5.44 21.41 7.47
C LYS A 211 -3.94 21.72 7.49
N LEU A 212 -3.13 20.85 6.89
CA LEU A 212 -1.68 21.00 6.85
C LEU A 212 -1.18 21.50 5.50
N THR A 213 -1.81 21.12 4.40
CA THR A 213 -1.41 21.54 3.06
C THR A 213 -2.56 22.21 2.32
N SER A 214 -2.23 23.02 1.30
CA SER A 214 -3.22 23.77 0.50
C SER A 214 -2.66 24.05 -0.90
N LEU A 215 -2.04 23.04 -1.53
CA LEU A 215 -1.50 23.17 -2.88
C LEU A 215 -2.64 23.35 -3.89
N ASN A 216 -2.40 24.15 -4.94
CA ASN A 216 -3.25 24.15 -6.13
C ASN A 216 -2.87 22.95 -7.03
N GLY A 217 -3.03 21.77 -6.53
CA GLY A 217 -2.67 20.47 -7.04
C GLY A 217 -3.01 19.46 -5.98
N GLU A 218 -2.41 18.29 -6.00
CA GLU A 218 -2.76 17.22 -5.08
C GLU A 218 -1.62 16.85 -4.13
N ASP A 219 -1.94 16.82 -2.84
CA ASP A 219 -1.12 16.26 -1.76
C ASP A 219 -1.84 15.05 -1.15
N ARG A 220 -1.18 13.89 -1.04
CA ARG A 220 -1.81 12.66 -0.56
C ARG A 220 -0.83 11.70 0.12
N THR A 221 -1.36 10.61 0.66
CA THR A 221 -0.61 9.51 1.29
C THR A 221 0.35 10.02 2.37
N PRO A 222 -0.16 10.74 3.41
CA PRO A 222 0.70 11.21 4.48
C PRO A 222 1.15 10.07 5.38
N VAL A 223 2.41 10.09 5.79
CA VAL A 223 2.96 9.15 6.78
C VAL A 223 3.79 9.90 7.81
N TRP A 224 3.69 9.49 9.08
CA TRP A 224 4.44 10.12 10.16
C TRP A 224 5.94 9.89 9.98
N ALA A 225 6.71 10.93 10.26
CA ALA A 225 8.15 10.78 10.44
C ALA A 225 8.46 10.21 11.84
N SER A 226 9.59 9.54 11.99
CA SER A 226 10.01 8.91 13.25
C SER A 226 10.21 9.90 14.40
N ASP A 227 10.37 11.20 14.08
CA ASP A 227 10.49 12.28 15.09
C ASP A 227 9.15 12.65 15.73
N GLY A 228 8.01 12.20 15.19
CA GLY A 228 6.65 12.53 15.62
C GLY A 228 6.29 14.02 15.51
N LYS A 229 7.14 14.83 14.87
CA LYS A 229 6.98 16.28 14.69
C LYS A 229 6.87 16.69 13.23
N SER A 230 7.17 15.79 12.32
CA SER A 230 7.09 16.00 10.89
C SER A 230 6.39 14.80 10.21
N PHE A 231 6.09 14.97 8.94
CA PHE A 231 5.46 13.93 8.12
C PHE A 231 6.03 13.94 6.72
N TYR A 232 5.99 12.77 6.08
CA TYR A 232 6.25 12.62 4.66
C TYR A 232 4.91 12.49 3.93
N TYR A 233 4.87 12.88 2.68
CA TYR A 233 3.67 12.77 1.85
C TYR A 233 4.02 12.80 0.38
N LEU A 234 3.09 12.43 -0.47
CA LEU A 234 3.21 12.54 -1.92
C LEU A 234 2.61 13.85 -2.38
N SER A 235 3.38 14.64 -3.13
CA SER A 235 2.93 15.92 -3.72
C SER A 235 3.27 15.97 -5.19
N GLU A 236 2.37 16.54 -5.98
CA GLU A 236 2.61 16.87 -7.38
C GLU A 236 3.08 18.32 -7.60
N GLU A 237 3.53 19.01 -6.56
CA GLU A 237 3.98 20.42 -6.61
C GLU A 237 5.00 20.70 -7.72
N LYS A 238 5.84 19.73 -8.04
CA LYS A 238 6.87 19.83 -9.11
C LYS A 238 6.50 19.01 -10.37
N GLY A 239 5.21 18.84 -10.63
CA GLY A 239 4.67 18.25 -11.86
C GLY A 239 4.30 16.77 -11.76
N SER A 240 5.03 15.94 -11.04
CA SER A 240 4.69 14.53 -10.80
C SER A 240 4.80 14.22 -9.33
N PHE A 241 4.00 13.25 -8.85
CA PHE A 241 4.07 12.85 -7.46
C PHE A 241 5.47 12.39 -7.07
N ASN A 242 6.02 13.05 -6.07
CA ASN A 242 7.27 12.72 -5.43
C ASN A 242 7.09 12.76 -3.91
N VAL A 243 8.06 12.22 -3.17
CA VAL A 243 8.05 12.28 -1.70
C VAL A 243 8.53 13.64 -1.24
N PHE A 244 7.74 14.27 -0.38
CA PHE A 244 8.05 15.52 0.32
C PHE A 244 8.04 15.29 1.82
N LYS A 245 8.75 16.15 2.55
CA LYS A 245 8.74 16.24 4.01
C LYS A 245 8.30 17.61 4.46
N ARG A 246 7.53 17.69 5.55
CA ARG A 246 7.11 18.95 6.16
C ARG A 246 6.97 18.77 7.68
N ALA A 247 7.33 19.81 8.46
CA ALA A 247 7.04 19.88 9.87
C ALA A 247 5.53 20.10 10.10
N LEU A 248 4.96 19.56 11.17
CA LEU A 248 3.53 19.72 11.48
C LEU A 248 3.12 21.19 11.67
N ASP A 249 4.00 22.00 12.24
CA ASP A 249 3.81 23.44 12.47
C ASP A 249 4.47 24.32 11.41
N GLY A 250 5.17 23.69 10.44
CA GLY A 250 5.87 24.38 9.36
C GLY A 250 4.97 24.74 8.19
N THR A 251 5.42 25.68 7.37
CA THR A 251 4.79 26.06 6.10
C THR A 251 5.61 25.64 4.88
N THR A 252 6.87 25.27 5.07
CA THR A 252 7.79 24.92 4.00
C THR A 252 7.93 23.40 3.87
N SER A 253 7.89 22.92 2.63
CA SER A 253 8.08 21.52 2.28
C SER A 253 9.43 21.31 1.63
N THR A 254 10.05 20.16 1.89
CA THR A 254 11.31 19.73 1.25
C THR A 254 11.04 18.52 0.38
N GLN A 255 11.38 18.61 -0.90
CA GLN A 255 11.30 17.48 -1.82
C GLN A 255 12.45 16.51 -1.57
N LEU A 256 12.14 15.21 -1.45
CA LEU A 256 13.13 14.16 -1.16
C LEU A 256 13.42 13.25 -2.35
N THR A 257 12.49 13.12 -3.30
CA THR A 257 12.68 12.32 -4.52
C THR A 257 12.45 13.18 -5.76
N HIS A 258 13.10 12.83 -6.87
CA HIS A 258 13.09 13.62 -8.11
C HIS A 258 12.72 12.78 -9.33
N HIS A 259 11.73 11.89 -9.19
CA HIS A 259 11.22 11.10 -10.30
C HIS A 259 10.41 11.97 -11.26
N THR A 260 10.65 11.82 -12.57
CA THR A 260 10.02 12.66 -13.60
C THR A 260 9.14 11.90 -14.56
N LYS A 261 9.40 10.59 -14.76
CA LYS A 261 8.72 9.78 -15.78
C LYS A 261 7.35 9.28 -15.33
N HIS A 262 7.25 8.78 -14.09
CA HIS A 262 6.04 8.23 -13.50
C HIS A 262 5.81 8.81 -12.10
N PRO A 263 4.57 8.82 -11.59
CA PRO A 263 4.29 9.23 -10.23
C PRO A 263 4.77 8.19 -9.22
N VAL A 264 5.28 8.65 -8.08
CA VAL A 264 5.49 7.85 -6.88
C VAL A 264 4.14 7.48 -6.27
N ARG A 265 4.01 6.26 -5.71
CA ARG A 265 2.78 5.71 -5.12
C ARG A 265 3.08 4.89 -3.88
N PHE A 266 2.06 4.62 -3.07
CA PHE A 266 2.11 3.66 -1.95
C PHE A 266 3.20 3.98 -0.92
N LEU A 267 3.34 5.27 -0.55
CA LEU A 267 4.33 5.70 0.43
C LEU A 267 4.00 5.13 1.81
N THR A 268 4.98 4.52 2.45
CA THR A 268 4.94 4.08 3.85
C THR A 268 6.26 4.38 4.54
N ALA A 269 6.25 4.42 5.88
CA ALA A 269 7.44 4.72 6.68
C ALA A 269 7.55 3.74 7.85
N ALA A 270 8.78 3.35 8.16
CA ALA A 270 9.11 2.56 9.35
C ALA A 270 9.53 3.46 10.52
N ASP A 271 9.47 2.94 11.73
CA ASP A 271 9.88 3.62 12.97
C ASP A 271 11.36 4.06 12.96
N ASN A 272 12.20 3.37 12.19
CA ASN A 272 13.61 3.69 12.02
C ASN A 272 13.89 4.76 10.94
N GLY A 273 12.84 5.40 10.41
CA GLY A 273 12.92 6.44 9.38
C GLY A 273 13.14 5.94 7.95
N THR A 274 13.09 4.62 7.71
CA THR A 274 13.13 4.08 6.36
C THR A 274 11.80 4.30 5.67
N LEU A 275 11.82 4.92 4.50
CA LEU A 275 10.68 5.10 3.61
C LEU A 275 10.63 3.96 2.59
N CYS A 276 9.41 3.51 2.26
CA CYS A 276 9.15 2.56 1.19
C CYS A 276 8.06 3.11 0.28
N TYR A 277 8.23 2.96 -1.02
CA TYR A 277 7.24 3.43 -1.99
C TYR A 277 7.34 2.66 -3.31
N GLY A 278 6.26 2.72 -4.10
CA GLY A 278 6.20 2.18 -5.44
C GLY A 278 6.56 3.21 -6.50
N TYR A 279 7.37 2.83 -7.47
CA TYR A 279 7.68 3.64 -8.64
C TYR A 279 7.90 2.75 -9.86
N ASP A 280 7.26 3.08 -10.99
CA ASP A 280 7.35 2.33 -12.27
C ASP A 280 7.07 0.83 -12.16
N GLY A 281 6.12 0.45 -11.28
CA GLY A 281 5.75 -0.96 -11.03
C GLY A 281 6.70 -1.73 -10.12
N GLU A 282 7.72 -1.08 -9.57
CA GLU A 282 8.74 -1.64 -8.70
C GLU A 282 8.72 -0.97 -7.32
N ILE A 283 9.43 -1.55 -6.36
CA ILE A 283 9.51 -1.06 -4.98
C ILE A 283 10.87 -0.42 -4.70
N TYR A 284 10.82 0.72 -4.06
CA TYR A 284 12.01 1.50 -3.66
C TYR A 284 12.02 1.76 -2.16
N THR A 285 13.21 1.85 -1.59
CA THR A 285 13.43 2.29 -0.22
C THR A 285 14.46 3.42 -0.16
N MET A 286 14.34 4.29 0.84
CA MET A 286 15.31 5.34 1.12
C MET A 286 15.24 5.76 2.59
N LYS A 287 16.26 6.45 3.05
CA LYS A 287 16.23 7.29 4.26
C LYS A 287 16.42 8.75 3.87
N GLU A 288 15.98 9.65 4.73
CA GLU A 288 16.24 11.07 4.53
C GLU A 288 17.75 11.33 4.33
N GLY A 289 18.10 12.12 3.34
CA GLY A 289 19.49 12.41 2.98
C GLY A 289 20.21 11.32 2.20
N THR A 290 19.51 10.26 1.78
CA THR A 290 20.09 9.20 0.92
C THR A 290 19.36 9.11 -0.42
N GLU A 291 20.04 8.63 -1.45
CA GLU A 291 19.43 8.35 -2.73
C GLU A 291 18.45 7.15 -2.63
N PRO A 292 17.33 7.18 -3.36
CA PRO A 292 16.43 6.06 -3.47
C PRO A 292 17.10 4.81 -4.02
N ARG A 293 16.87 3.68 -3.35
CA ARG A 293 17.38 2.38 -3.78
C ARG A 293 16.23 1.46 -4.18
N LYS A 294 16.31 0.93 -5.40
CA LYS A 294 15.41 -0.13 -5.86
C LYS A 294 15.63 -1.41 -5.04
N VAL A 295 14.56 -2.00 -4.54
CA VAL A 295 14.58 -3.30 -3.87
C VAL A 295 14.60 -4.39 -4.94
N GLN A 296 15.68 -5.17 -4.99
CA GLN A 296 15.80 -6.29 -5.93
C GLN A 296 14.97 -7.46 -5.40
N ILE A 297 13.89 -7.82 -6.10
CA ILE A 297 12.93 -8.83 -5.65
C ILE A 297 12.88 -9.96 -6.67
N SER A 298 13.01 -11.19 -6.20
CA SER A 298 12.70 -12.38 -6.98
C SER A 298 11.48 -13.09 -6.42
N ILE A 299 10.51 -13.39 -7.28
CA ILE A 299 9.30 -14.11 -6.92
C ILE A 299 9.36 -15.48 -7.59
N LEU A 300 9.36 -16.54 -6.77
CA LEU A 300 9.30 -17.90 -7.24
C LEU A 300 7.86 -18.38 -7.07
N THR A 301 7.16 -18.62 -8.15
CA THR A 301 5.81 -19.18 -8.13
C THR A 301 5.78 -20.43 -8.98
N ASP A 302 5.10 -21.47 -8.51
CA ASP A 302 4.79 -22.67 -9.28
C ASP A 302 3.42 -22.57 -9.99
N LYS A 303 2.90 -21.34 -10.09
CA LYS A 303 1.66 -21.07 -10.85
C LYS A 303 1.96 -21.23 -12.34
N ASN A 304 1.64 -22.39 -12.89
CA ASN A 304 1.59 -22.61 -14.31
C ASN A 304 0.41 -21.84 -14.90
N ASP A 305 0.61 -21.21 -16.06
CA ASP A 305 -0.48 -20.61 -16.88
C ASP A 305 -1.59 -21.62 -17.30
N LYS A 306 -1.47 -22.88 -16.87
CA LYS A 306 -2.48 -23.94 -17.05
C LYS A 306 -3.79 -23.67 -16.31
N ASP A 307 -3.78 -22.80 -15.31
CA ASP A 307 -4.97 -22.40 -14.56
C ASP A 307 -5.74 -21.25 -15.23
N LEU A 308 -5.28 -20.78 -16.39
CA LEU A 308 -6.02 -19.81 -17.19
C LEU A 308 -7.29 -20.48 -17.76
N ILE A 309 -8.42 -20.26 -17.09
CA ILE A 309 -9.73 -20.62 -17.61
C ILE A 309 -10.05 -19.65 -18.76
N ARG A 310 -9.96 -20.16 -20.00
CA ARG A 310 -10.39 -19.42 -21.18
C ARG A 310 -11.92 -19.33 -21.18
N GLN A 311 -12.48 -18.18 -20.80
CA GLN A 311 -13.91 -17.92 -20.89
C GLN A 311 -14.24 -17.25 -22.20
N ILE A 312 -15.11 -17.86 -23.00
CA ILE A 312 -15.71 -17.20 -24.16
C ILE A 312 -16.93 -16.42 -23.68
N ARG A 313 -16.82 -15.10 -23.61
CA ARG A 313 -17.97 -14.23 -23.34
C ARG A 313 -18.67 -13.89 -24.63
N ARG A 314 -19.93 -14.24 -24.76
CA ARG A 314 -20.76 -13.93 -25.94
C ARG A 314 -21.50 -12.60 -25.81
N ASN A 315 -21.57 -12.02 -24.63
CA ASN A 315 -22.28 -10.77 -24.33
C ASN A 315 -21.38 -9.85 -23.47
N GLY A 316 -21.66 -8.54 -23.47
CA GLY A 316 -20.99 -7.56 -22.61
C GLY A 316 -19.78 -6.85 -23.24
N VAL A 317 -19.49 -7.09 -24.52
CA VAL A 317 -18.53 -6.30 -25.28
C VAL A 317 -19.27 -5.11 -25.90
N THR A 318 -18.94 -3.91 -25.49
CA THR A 318 -19.56 -2.67 -26.00
C THR A 318 -18.72 -2.00 -27.08
N GLU A 319 -17.40 -2.24 -27.10
CA GLU A 319 -16.50 -1.67 -28.09
C GLU A 319 -15.27 -2.57 -28.25
N ILE A 320 -14.74 -2.68 -29.49
CA ILE A 320 -13.52 -3.40 -29.82
C ILE A 320 -12.68 -2.51 -30.72
N ALA A 321 -11.41 -2.30 -30.37
CA ALA A 321 -10.40 -1.72 -31.24
C ALA A 321 -9.27 -2.74 -31.44
N LEU A 322 -8.87 -2.94 -32.69
CA LEU A 322 -7.69 -3.73 -33.01
C LEU A 322 -6.46 -2.83 -32.97
N SER A 323 -5.43 -3.29 -32.28
CA SER A 323 -4.12 -2.65 -32.35
C SER A 323 -3.52 -2.87 -33.74
N PRO A 324 -2.90 -1.84 -34.34
CA PRO A 324 -2.20 -1.97 -35.63
C PRO A 324 -1.00 -2.92 -35.52
#